data_afa479edc0146ed30e4076917de30726
#
_entry.id   afa479edc0146ed30e4076917de30726
#
_cell.length_a   1.000
_cell.length_b   1.000
_cell.length_c   1.000
_cell.angle_alpha   90.00
_cell.angle_beta   90.00
_cell.angle_gamma   90.00
#
_symmetry.space_group_name_H-M   'P 1'
#
loop_
_entity.id
_entity.type
_entity.pdbx_description
1 polymer ?
#
loop_
_entity_poly.entity_id
_entity_poly.type
_entity_poly.pdbx_seq_one_letter_code
_entity_poly.pdbx_strand_id
1 'polypeptide(L)' 'LPLSPREREIAHLVSLGMTNREIAERLVVSARTVENHLYRMFAKLDVTDRDELAALIRSGG' A
#
# COMPACT_ATOMS: atom_id res chain seq x y z
N LEU A 1 -7.86 9.88 -3.59
CA LEU A 1 -6.44 9.68 -3.82
C LEU A 1 -6.19 9.19 -5.24
N PRO A 2 -5.07 9.57 -5.86
CA PRO A 2 -4.78 9.18 -7.25
C PRO A 2 -4.21 7.75 -7.34
N LEU A 3 -4.91 6.78 -6.81
CA LEU A 3 -4.47 5.39 -6.78
C LEU A 3 -5.30 4.54 -7.72
N SER A 4 -4.65 3.58 -8.37
CA SER A 4 -5.34 2.57 -9.17
C SER A 4 -6.13 1.64 -8.23
N PRO A 5 -7.09 0.85 -8.75
CA PRO A 5 -7.83 -0.09 -7.91
C PRO A 5 -6.92 -1.04 -7.14
N ARG A 6 -5.87 -1.55 -7.77
CA ARG A 6 -4.92 -2.45 -7.10
C ARG A 6 -4.14 -1.72 -6.01
N GLU A 7 -3.74 -0.48 -6.28
CA GLU A 7 -3.03 0.33 -5.29
C GLU A 7 -3.91 0.62 -4.08
N ARG A 8 -5.19 0.92 -4.30
CA ARG A 8 -6.13 1.13 -3.19
C ARG A 8 -6.26 -0.11 -2.34
N GLU A 9 -6.32 -1.27 -2.99
CA GLU A 9 -6.42 -2.55 -2.30
C GLU A 9 -5.20 -2.76 -1.40
N ILE A 10 -4.01 -2.53 -1.95
CA ILE A 10 -2.76 -2.67 -1.20
C ILE A 10 -2.72 -1.67 -0.04
N ALA A 11 -3.09 -0.42 -0.30
CA ALA A 11 -3.11 0.63 0.73
C ALA A 11 -4.03 0.24 1.89
N HIS A 12 -5.20 -0.31 1.57
CA HIS A 12 -6.13 -0.78 2.59
C HIS A 12 -5.50 -1.85 3.47
N LEU A 13 -4.84 -2.84 2.84
CA LEU A 13 -4.22 -3.94 3.58
C LEU A 13 -3.05 -3.43 4.44
N VAL A 14 -2.30 -2.45 3.96
CA VAL A 14 -1.26 -1.80 4.75
C VAL A 14 -1.87 -1.13 5.98
N SER A 15 -3.01 -0.47 5.83
CA SER A 15 -3.67 0.20 6.94
C SER A 15 -4.17 -0.77 8.00
N LEU A 16 -4.36 -2.03 7.64
CA LEU A 16 -4.74 -3.10 8.58
C LEU A 16 -3.53 -3.71 9.29
N GLY A 17 -2.32 -3.24 8.99
CA GLY A 17 -1.11 -3.72 9.65
C GLY A 17 -0.48 -4.95 9.00
N MET A 18 -0.91 -5.32 7.80
CA MET A 18 -0.35 -6.49 7.11
C MET A 18 1.05 -6.21 6.58
N THR A 19 1.91 -7.22 6.64
CA THR A 19 3.25 -7.15 6.05
C THR A 19 3.16 -7.30 4.53
N ASN A 20 4.22 -6.93 3.83
CA ASN A 20 4.26 -7.11 2.37
C ASN A 20 4.06 -8.56 1.98
N ARG A 21 4.62 -9.49 2.76
CA ARG A 21 4.48 -10.92 2.51
C ARG A 21 3.02 -11.35 2.65
N GLU A 22 2.36 -10.89 3.71
CA GLU A 22 0.94 -11.22 3.93
C GLU A 22 0.07 -10.66 2.82
N ILE A 23 0.34 -9.42 2.40
CA ILE A 23 -0.38 -8.79 1.30
C ILE A 23 -0.17 -9.58 0.01
N ALA A 24 1.08 -9.97 -0.25
CA ALA A 24 1.42 -10.74 -1.45
C ALA A 24 0.66 -12.07 -1.49
N GLU A 25 0.59 -12.76 -0.36
CA GLU A 25 -0.14 -14.01 -0.25
C GLU A 25 -1.64 -13.80 -0.50
N ARG A 26 -2.18 -12.74 0.09
CA ARG A 26 -3.61 -12.41 -0.05
C ARG A 26 -3.99 -12.11 -1.49
N LEU A 27 -3.13 -11.39 -2.21
CA LEU A 27 -3.40 -10.97 -3.58
C LEU A 27 -2.88 -11.94 -4.63
N VAL A 28 -2.21 -13.01 -4.19
CA VAL A 28 -1.62 -14.03 -5.06
C VAL A 28 -0.61 -13.42 -6.02
N VAL A 29 0.30 -12.60 -5.47
CA VAL A 29 1.40 -11.98 -6.21
C VAL A 29 2.68 -12.15 -5.41
N SER A 30 3.83 -11.73 -5.95
CA SER A 30 5.08 -11.79 -5.21
C SER A 30 5.21 -10.59 -4.26
N ALA A 31 5.99 -10.75 -3.19
CA ALA A 31 6.29 -9.64 -2.29
C ALA A 31 6.97 -8.49 -3.05
N ARG A 32 7.79 -8.83 -4.04
CA ARG A 32 8.45 -7.84 -4.89
C ARG A 32 7.43 -6.97 -5.62
N THR A 33 6.37 -7.58 -6.12
CA THR A 33 5.28 -6.86 -6.79
C THR A 33 4.63 -5.87 -5.81
N VAL A 34 4.39 -6.30 -4.58
CA VAL A 34 3.83 -5.42 -3.56
C VAL A 34 4.76 -4.24 -3.29
N GLU A 35 6.08 -4.51 -3.15
CA GLU A 35 7.07 -3.45 -2.93
C GLU A 35 7.06 -2.44 -4.07
N ASN A 36 7.00 -2.91 -5.31
CA ASN A 36 6.98 -2.02 -6.47
C ASN A 36 5.75 -1.13 -6.46
N HIS A 37 4.60 -1.68 -6.12
CA HIS A 37 3.37 -0.87 -5.98
C HIS A 37 3.53 0.17 -4.88
N LEU A 38 4.12 -0.21 -3.75
CA LEU A 38 4.31 0.72 -2.63
C LEU A 38 5.22 1.88 -3.00
N TYR A 39 6.31 1.63 -3.71
CA TYR A 39 7.20 2.70 -4.15
C TYR A 39 6.46 3.71 -5.02
N ARG A 40 5.63 3.24 -5.94
CA ARG A 40 4.84 4.13 -6.79
C ARG A 40 3.82 4.93 -5.97
N MET A 41 3.19 4.27 -5.01
CA MET A 41 2.22 4.92 -4.13
C MET A 41 2.87 5.98 -3.26
N PHE A 42 4.04 5.69 -2.71
CA PHE A 42 4.78 6.66 -1.92
C PHE A 42 5.06 7.93 -2.74
N ALA A 43 5.50 7.75 -3.98
CA ALA A 43 5.77 8.88 -4.86
C ALA A 43 4.51 9.66 -5.20
N LYS A 44 3.42 8.96 -5.53
CA LYS A 44 2.15 9.60 -5.89
C LYS A 44 1.55 10.41 -4.74
N LEU A 45 1.70 9.91 -3.52
CA LEU A 45 1.06 10.51 -2.35
C LEU A 45 2.01 11.39 -1.54
N ASP A 46 3.26 11.50 -1.99
CA ASP A 46 4.29 12.28 -1.30
C ASP A 46 4.45 11.86 0.16
N VAL A 47 4.47 10.56 0.39
CA VAL A 47 4.76 9.97 1.70
C VAL A 47 6.09 9.22 1.63
N THR A 48 6.73 9.02 2.78
CA THR A 48 8.08 8.46 2.82
C THR A 48 8.13 7.02 3.32
N ASP A 49 7.11 6.55 4.03
CA ASP A 49 7.12 5.20 4.57
C ASP A 49 5.71 4.65 4.78
N ARG A 50 5.66 3.39 5.22
CA ARG A 50 4.41 2.68 5.42
C ARG A 50 3.52 3.31 6.49
N ASP A 51 4.13 3.83 7.54
CA ASP A 51 3.38 4.42 8.65
C ASP A 51 2.65 5.68 8.18
N GLU A 52 3.32 6.50 7.38
CA GLU A 52 2.68 7.68 6.78
C GLU A 52 1.56 7.27 5.85
N LEU A 53 1.79 6.25 5.02
CA LEU A 53 0.75 5.76 4.12
C LEU A 53 -0.46 5.26 4.92
N ALA A 54 -0.23 4.45 5.94
CA ALA A 54 -1.31 3.91 6.77
C ALA A 54 -2.09 5.03 7.44
N ALA A 55 -1.40 6.04 7.96
CA ALA A 55 -2.05 7.18 8.61
C ALA A 55 -2.91 7.95 7.61
N LEU A 56 -2.41 8.15 6.40
CA LEU A 56 -3.15 8.85 5.34
C LEU A 56 -4.43 8.11 4.98
N ILE A 57 -4.35 6.79 4.85
CA ILE A 57 -5.51 5.97 4.49
C ILE A 57 -6.53 5.98 5.63
N ARG A 58 -6.08 5.86 6.89
CA ARG A 58 -6.98 5.88 8.06
C ARG A 58 -7.68 7.20 8.22
N SER A 59 -7.06 8.29 7.79
CA SER A 59 -7.68 9.62 7.90
C SER A 59 -8.72 9.87 6.81
N GLY A 60 -8.96 8.90 5.95
CA GLY A 60 -9.93 9.03 4.88
C GLY A 60 -9.39 9.76 3.66
N GLY A 61 -8.10 10.04 3.69
CA GLY A 61 -7.43 10.68 2.55
C GLY A 61 -7.17 9.71 1.42
#